data_ba834a059067f4f470212ccf499a3f88
#
_entry.id   ba834a059067f4f470212ccf499a3f88
#
_cell.length_a   1.000
_cell.length_b   1.000
_cell.length_c   1.000
_cell.angle_alpha   90.00
_cell.angle_beta   90.00
_cell.angle_gamma   90.00
#
_symmetry.space_group_name_H-M   'P 1'
#
loop_
_entity.id
_entity.type
_entity.pdbx_description
1 polymer ?
#
loop_
_entity_poly.entity_id
_entity_poly.type
_entity_poly.pdbx_seq_one_letter_code
_entity_poly.pdbx_strand_id
1 'polypeptide(L)'
;MSIFGPSIHNAPHQPEAPDVTMKLGYTIIYVPSVESSLKFFEQAFGFELGFLHESGDYGEIKTGETTLAFASHALGQMNFPAGHIRASESKQPLGMEIALVTQDVHAAHNSALAHGAVELSAPTQKPWGQVVSYLRAPDGTLVELCTPVQA
;
A
#
# COMPACT_ATOMS: atom_id res chain seq x y z
N MET A 1 0.88 2.26 -32.64
CA MET A 1 0.34 2.39 -32.83
C MET A 1 -0.35 2.61 -33.49
N SER A 2 -0.75 2.68 -33.86
CA SER A 2 -1.50 2.83 -34.37
C SER A 2 -2.17 2.87 -35.02
N ILE A 3 -2.62 3.06 -35.35
CA ILE A 3 -3.22 3.10 -35.85
C ILE A 3 -4.01 3.09 -36.43
N PHE A 4 -4.28 3.25 -36.81
CA PHE A 4 -5.13 3.24 -37.33
C PHE A 4 -5.57 3.25 -38.34
N GLY A 5 -5.60 3.08 -38.56
CA GLY A 5 -6.16 2.99 -39.44
C GLY A 5 -7.14 3.39 -39.97
N PRO A 6 -7.45 3.57 -40.80
CA PRO A 6 -8.26 4.17 -41.28
C PRO A 6 -9.45 4.02 -41.12
N SER A 7 -9.80 4.12 -40.92
CA SER A 7 -10.67 3.99 -40.76
C SER A 7 -11.50 3.60 -40.76
N ILE A 8 -11.61 3.50 -40.71
CA ILE A 8 -12.33 3.06 -40.76
C ILE A 8 -13.24 3.01 -40.32
N HIS A 9 -13.61 3.34 -40.09
CA HIS A 9 -14.57 3.25 -39.61
C HIS A 9 -15.37 4.09 -39.65
N ASN A 10 -15.95 3.99 -39.98
CA ASN A 10 -16.91 4.71 -40.15
C ASN A 10 -18.09 4.36 -39.56
N ALA A 11 -18.20 3.26 -39.08
CA ALA A 11 -19.26 2.87 -38.23
C ALA A 11 -19.25 3.77 -37.07
N PRO A 12 -20.35 4.15 -36.55
CA PRO A 12 -20.39 4.92 -35.35
C PRO A 12 -19.59 4.20 -34.35
N HIS A 13 -18.63 4.87 -33.87
CA HIS A 13 -17.78 4.30 -32.87
C HIS A 13 -18.60 4.09 -31.62
N GLN A 14 -18.79 2.83 -31.24
CA GLN A 14 -19.35 2.56 -29.98
C GLN A 14 -18.31 2.76 -28.96
N PRO A 15 -18.62 3.43 -27.87
CA PRO A 15 -17.68 3.50 -26.77
C PRO A 15 -17.49 2.08 -26.30
N GLU A 16 -16.35 1.56 -26.59
CA GLU A 16 -15.97 0.28 -26.06
C GLU A 16 -15.71 0.41 -24.62
N ALA A 17 -15.92 -0.65 -23.89
CA ALA A 17 -15.37 -0.74 -22.57
C ALA A 17 -13.90 -0.39 -22.68
N PRO A 18 -13.39 0.46 -21.80
CA PRO A 18 -12.01 0.88 -21.91
C PRO A 18 -11.15 -0.35 -22.03
N ASP A 19 -10.40 -0.37 -23.09
CA ASP A 19 -9.39 -1.37 -23.25
C ASP A 19 -8.42 -1.08 -22.12
N VAL A 20 -8.39 -1.98 -21.13
CA VAL A 20 -7.62 -1.69 -19.95
C VAL A 20 -6.17 -1.94 -20.24
N THR A 21 -5.57 -0.97 -20.88
CA THR A 21 -4.13 -0.92 -21.02
C THR A 21 -3.53 -0.28 -19.76
N MET A 22 -4.37 0.32 -18.92
CA MET A 22 -3.95 0.94 -17.67
C MET A 22 -4.31 0.02 -16.51
N LYS A 23 -3.37 -0.18 -15.59
CA LYS A 23 -3.62 -0.99 -14.41
C LYS A 23 -2.92 -0.37 -13.20
N LEU A 24 -3.43 -0.67 -12.01
CA LEU A 24 -2.77 -0.26 -10.79
C LEU A 24 -1.55 -1.15 -10.57
N GLY A 25 -0.36 -0.60 -10.75
CA GLY A 25 0.88 -1.36 -10.65
C GLY A 25 1.54 -1.28 -9.28
N TYR A 26 1.48 -0.12 -8.66
CA TYR A 26 2.19 0.13 -7.41
C TYR A 26 1.35 0.98 -6.49
N THR A 27 1.45 0.70 -5.18
CA THR A 27 1.08 1.65 -4.14
C THR A 27 2.40 2.06 -3.50
N ILE A 28 2.70 3.35 -3.51
CA ILE A 28 3.99 3.85 -3.03
C ILE A 28 3.76 4.77 -1.86
N ILE A 29 4.43 4.49 -0.74
CA ILE A 29 4.32 5.29 0.47
C ILE A 29 5.64 6.02 0.67
N TYR A 30 5.56 7.34 0.86
CA TYR A 30 6.75 8.13 1.14
C TYR A 30 7.05 8.09 2.63
N VAL A 31 8.28 7.75 2.96
CA VAL A 31 8.69 7.42 4.32
C VAL A 31 10.04 8.07 4.66
N PRO A 32 10.35 8.24 5.96
CA PRO A 32 11.65 8.77 6.35
C PRO A 32 12.80 7.83 6.04
N SER A 33 12.59 6.52 6.17
CA SER A 33 13.61 5.51 5.91
C SER A 33 12.98 4.33 5.21
N VAL A 34 13.33 4.16 3.94
CA VAL A 34 12.83 3.06 3.13
C VAL A 34 13.23 1.72 3.76
N GLU A 35 14.48 1.60 4.15
CA GLU A 35 14.98 0.37 4.75
C GLU A 35 14.20 0.00 6.02
N SER A 36 13.93 0.98 6.87
CA SER A 36 13.20 0.73 8.11
C SER A 36 11.76 0.28 7.84
N SER A 37 11.12 0.88 6.85
CA SER A 37 9.75 0.48 6.49
C SER A 37 9.70 -0.91 5.91
N LEU A 38 10.64 -1.25 5.01
CA LEU A 38 10.73 -2.61 4.48
C LEU A 38 10.92 -3.61 5.61
N LYS A 39 11.82 -3.30 6.55
CA LYS A 39 12.10 -4.19 7.67
C LYS A 39 10.86 -4.36 8.55
N PHE A 40 10.15 -3.29 8.81
CA PHE A 40 8.92 -3.37 9.62
C PHE A 40 7.91 -4.33 8.98
N PHE A 41 7.62 -4.14 7.71
CA PHE A 41 6.62 -4.98 7.04
C PHE A 41 7.08 -6.43 6.92
N GLU A 42 8.38 -6.66 6.77
CA GLU A 42 8.93 -8.00 6.76
C GLU A 42 8.80 -8.67 8.13
N GLN A 43 9.22 -7.99 9.18
CA GLN A 43 9.26 -8.56 10.51
C GLN A 43 7.88 -8.66 11.15
N ALA A 44 7.06 -7.63 10.98
CA ALA A 44 5.74 -7.60 11.60
C ALA A 44 4.75 -8.53 10.92
N PHE A 45 4.80 -8.60 9.59
CA PHE A 45 3.77 -9.30 8.82
C PHE A 45 4.29 -10.45 7.96
N GLY A 46 5.61 -10.65 7.93
CA GLY A 46 6.18 -11.77 7.19
C GLY A 46 6.29 -11.57 5.68
N PHE A 47 6.17 -10.35 5.20
CA PHE A 47 6.33 -10.10 3.77
C PHE A 47 7.77 -10.29 3.35
N GLU A 48 7.95 -10.78 2.14
CA GLU A 48 9.27 -11.00 1.57
C GLU A 48 9.76 -9.74 0.88
N LEU A 49 11.04 -9.40 1.08
CA LEU A 49 11.66 -8.28 0.39
C LEU A 49 11.68 -8.56 -1.11
N GLY A 50 11.19 -7.62 -1.89
CA GLY A 50 11.27 -7.72 -3.34
C GLY A 50 12.52 -7.09 -3.88
N PHE A 51 12.82 -5.87 -3.45
CA PHE A 51 13.91 -5.10 -4.01
C PHE A 51 14.19 -3.88 -3.13
N LEU A 52 15.45 -3.56 -2.97
CA LEU A 52 15.88 -2.30 -2.36
C LEU A 52 16.92 -1.69 -3.27
N HIS A 53 16.63 -0.52 -3.81
CA HIS A 53 17.57 0.18 -4.67
C HIS A 53 18.82 0.56 -3.88
N GLU A 54 19.97 0.53 -4.53
CA GLU A 54 21.24 0.80 -3.86
C GLU A 54 21.31 2.20 -3.28
N SER A 55 20.55 3.15 -3.81
CA SER A 55 20.51 4.52 -3.25
C SER A 55 19.83 4.57 -1.89
N GLY A 56 19.02 3.56 -1.56
CA GLY A 56 18.22 3.58 -0.35
C GLY A 56 16.94 4.41 -0.47
N ASP A 57 16.67 4.98 -1.64
CA ASP A 57 15.52 5.88 -1.81
C ASP A 57 14.25 5.19 -2.28
N TYR A 58 14.32 3.91 -2.63
CA TYR A 58 13.17 3.18 -3.14
C TYR A 58 13.33 1.69 -2.86
N GLY A 59 12.23 1.05 -2.47
CA GLY A 59 12.23 -0.40 -2.26
C GLY A 59 10.84 -0.96 -2.35
N GLU A 60 10.75 -2.27 -2.56
CA GLU A 60 9.48 -2.99 -2.75
C GLU A 60 9.42 -4.23 -1.88
N ILE A 61 8.22 -4.56 -1.44
CA ILE A 61 7.95 -5.85 -0.82
C ILE A 61 6.97 -6.61 -1.70
N LYS A 62 6.99 -7.94 -1.59
CA LYS A 62 6.12 -8.81 -2.39
C LYS A 62 4.78 -8.94 -1.69
N THR A 63 3.75 -8.34 -2.26
CA THR A 63 2.43 -8.29 -1.67
C THR A 63 1.34 -8.89 -2.56
N GLY A 64 1.71 -9.48 -3.67
CA GLY A 64 0.76 -10.05 -4.64
C GLY A 64 0.79 -9.28 -5.94
N GLU A 65 -0.37 -9.07 -6.56
CA GLU A 65 -0.43 -8.49 -7.89
C GLU A 65 -0.09 -7.01 -7.91
N THR A 66 -0.48 -6.27 -6.87
CA THR A 66 -0.12 -4.86 -6.75
C THR A 66 1.04 -4.75 -5.80
N THR A 67 2.12 -4.17 -6.27
CA THR A 67 3.34 -4.04 -5.47
C THR A 67 3.19 -2.92 -4.45
N LEU A 68 3.50 -3.21 -3.19
CA LEU A 68 3.64 -2.17 -2.18
C LEU A 68 5.10 -1.74 -2.14
N ALA A 69 5.32 -0.44 -2.30
CA ALA A 69 6.66 0.11 -2.35
C ALA A 69 6.79 1.29 -1.39
N PHE A 70 8.02 1.58 -1.05
CA PHE A 70 8.35 2.71 -0.19
C PHE A 70 9.40 3.57 -0.90
N ALA A 71 9.23 4.88 -0.79
CA ALA A 71 10.17 5.84 -1.37
C ALA A 71 10.53 6.87 -0.30
N SER A 72 11.72 7.43 -0.41
CA SER A 72 12.14 8.45 0.55
C SER A 72 11.41 9.76 0.29
N HIS A 73 11.27 10.57 1.33
CA HIS A 73 10.71 11.91 1.17
C HIS A 73 11.56 12.75 0.21
N ALA A 74 12.87 12.53 0.19
CA ALA A 74 13.77 13.24 -0.72
C ALA A 74 13.42 12.92 -2.17
N LEU A 75 13.13 11.65 -2.47
CA LEU A 75 12.76 11.27 -3.82
C LEU A 75 11.43 11.93 -4.21
N GLY A 76 10.47 11.97 -3.28
CA GLY A 76 9.21 12.66 -3.52
C GLY A 76 9.42 14.13 -3.83
N GLN A 77 10.28 14.79 -3.07
CA GLN A 77 10.59 16.20 -3.24
C GLN A 77 11.19 16.47 -4.63
N MET A 78 12.01 15.55 -5.13
CA MET A 78 12.57 15.67 -6.47
C MET A 78 11.49 15.54 -7.54
N ASN A 79 10.55 14.64 -7.34
CA ASN A 79 9.54 14.33 -8.36
C ASN A 79 8.40 15.35 -8.39
N PHE A 80 8.03 15.92 -7.24
CA PHE A 80 6.99 16.94 -7.16
C PHE A 80 7.40 17.98 -6.11
N PRO A 81 8.11 19.03 -6.55
CA PRO A 81 8.75 19.98 -5.64
C PRO A 81 7.80 20.72 -4.69
N ALA A 82 6.51 20.80 -5.02
CA ALA A 82 5.54 21.40 -4.11
C ALA A 82 5.39 20.61 -2.81
N GLY A 83 5.83 19.35 -2.81
CA GLY A 83 5.90 18.55 -1.61
C GLY A 83 4.64 17.79 -1.28
N HIS A 84 4.65 17.14 -0.13
CA HIS A 84 3.54 16.35 0.37
C HIS A 84 3.53 16.40 1.89
N ILE A 85 2.42 16.00 2.50
CA ILE A 85 2.34 15.86 3.94
C ILE A 85 2.99 14.54 4.31
N ARG A 86 3.97 14.59 5.23
CA ARG A 86 4.68 13.39 5.66
C ARG A 86 3.82 12.63 6.66
N ALA A 87 3.48 11.38 6.32
CA ALA A 87 2.62 10.57 7.17
C ALA A 87 3.19 10.39 8.57
N SER A 88 4.53 10.26 8.68
CA SER A 88 5.18 10.05 9.98
C SER A 88 5.10 11.28 10.90
N GLU A 89 4.89 12.46 10.33
CA GLU A 89 4.87 13.71 11.09
C GLU A 89 3.47 14.24 11.31
N SER A 90 2.45 13.64 10.72
CA SER A 90 1.09 14.09 10.90
C SER A 90 0.58 13.68 12.28
N LYS A 91 -0.24 14.53 12.88
CA LYS A 91 -0.78 14.23 14.21
C LYS A 91 -1.66 12.99 14.17
N GLN A 92 -2.48 12.87 13.13
CA GLN A 92 -3.33 11.71 12.92
C GLN A 92 -2.90 11.02 11.63
N PRO A 93 -3.24 9.74 11.46
CA PRO A 93 -2.96 9.07 10.19
C PRO A 93 -3.58 9.82 9.02
N LEU A 94 -2.92 9.79 7.88
CA LEU A 94 -3.51 10.34 6.65
C LEU A 94 -4.70 9.47 6.26
N GLY A 95 -5.62 10.04 5.48
CA GLY A 95 -6.87 9.38 5.13
C GLY A 95 -6.75 8.32 4.05
N MET A 96 -5.70 7.53 4.09
CA MET A 96 -5.46 6.40 3.19
C MET A 96 -4.93 5.25 4.02
N GLU A 97 -5.32 4.04 3.68
CA GLU A 97 -4.87 2.88 4.45
C GLU A 97 -4.37 1.78 3.53
N ILE A 98 -3.53 0.93 4.11
CA ILE A 98 -3.13 -0.33 3.49
C ILE A 98 -3.87 -1.42 4.26
N ALA A 99 -4.73 -2.16 3.56
CA ALA A 99 -5.49 -3.25 4.18
C ALA A 99 -4.83 -4.57 3.83
N LEU A 100 -4.41 -5.30 4.85
CA LEU A 100 -3.74 -6.58 4.70
C LEU A 100 -4.67 -7.69 5.15
N VAL A 101 -4.85 -8.69 4.31
CA VAL A 101 -5.75 -9.81 4.58
C VAL A 101 -4.95 -10.95 5.19
N THR A 102 -5.42 -11.46 6.32
CA THR A 102 -4.78 -12.56 7.01
C THR A 102 -5.84 -13.44 7.68
N GLN A 103 -5.53 -14.73 7.84
CA GLN A 103 -6.42 -15.63 8.55
C GLN A 103 -6.40 -15.39 10.05
N ASP A 104 -5.33 -14.79 10.58
CA ASP A 104 -5.17 -14.57 12.03
C ASP A 104 -4.83 -13.12 12.31
N VAL A 105 -5.87 -12.31 12.43
CA VAL A 105 -5.72 -10.87 12.71
C VAL A 105 -5.08 -10.64 14.08
N HIS A 106 -5.45 -11.44 15.08
CA HIS A 106 -4.89 -11.27 16.42
C HIS A 106 -3.38 -11.46 16.44
N ALA A 107 -2.89 -12.50 15.79
CA ALA A 107 -1.45 -12.77 15.75
C ALA A 107 -0.72 -11.66 14.98
N ALA A 108 -1.24 -11.24 13.84
CA ALA A 108 -0.61 -10.19 13.04
C ALA A 108 -0.62 -8.85 13.78
N HIS A 109 -1.71 -8.55 14.45
CA HIS A 109 -1.84 -7.33 15.24
C HIS A 109 -0.79 -7.30 16.37
N ASN A 110 -0.69 -8.39 17.11
CA ASN A 110 0.28 -8.47 18.20
C ASN A 110 1.72 -8.40 17.69
N SER A 111 2.00 -9.03 16.56
CA SER A 111 3.32 -8.96 15.94
C SER A 111 3.67 -7.52 15.56
N ALA A 112 2.71 -6.78 15.00
CA ALA A 112 2.93 -5.39 14.61
C ALA A 112 3.24 -4.53 15.85
N LEU A 113 2.50 -4.72 16.94
CA LEU A 113 2.75 -3.98 18.17
C LEU A 113 4.15 -4.30 18.71
N ALA A 114 4.57 -5.56 18.63
CA ALA A 114 5.89 -5.96 19.11
C ALA A 114 7.01 -5.31 18.29
N HIS A 115 6.72 -4.88 17.07
CA HIS A 115 7.70 -4.26 16.18
C HIS A 115 7.51 -2.74 16.06
N GLY A 116 6.76 -2.14 16.98
CA GLY A 116 6.72 -0.68 17.09
C GLY A 116 5.48 0.01 16.54
N ALA A 117 4.49 -0.74 16.06
CA ALA A 117 3.24 -0.13 15.64
C ALA A 117 2.43 0.33 16.85
N VAL A 118 1.54 1.28 16.62
CA VAL A 118 0.63 1.80 17.64
C VAL A 118 -0.77 1.31 17.34
N GLU A 119 -1.45 0.75 18.35
CA GLU A 119 -2.82 0.29 18.18
C GLU A 119 -3.77 1.48 18.04
N LEU A 120 -4.63 1.42 17.02
CA LEU A 120 -5.68 2.41 16.83
C LEU A 120 -7.03 1.80 17.18
N SER A 121 -7.25 0.54 16.83
CA SER A 121 -8.47 -0.18 17.18
C SER A 121 -8.12 -1.66 17.30
N ALA A 122 -8.39 -2.24 18.46
CA ALA A 122 -8.09 -3.65 18.71
C ALA A 122 -8.91 -4.56 17.80
N PRO A 123 -8.45 -5.80 17.56
CA PRO A 123 -9.20 -6.75 16.76
C PRO A 123 -10.64 -6.90 17.25
N THR A 124 -11.58 -6.71 16.33
CA THR A 124 -13.00 -6.72 16.64
C THR A 124 -13.74 -7.44 15.54
N GLN A 125 -14.67 -8.33 15.91
CA GLN A 125 -15.51 -8.98 14.91
C GLN A 125 -16.61 -8.03 14.47
N LYS A 126 -16.74 -7.87 13.16
CA LYS A 126 -17.75 -7.01 12.57
C LYS A 126 -19.07 -7.78 12.38
N PRO A 127 -20.19 -7.08 12.24
CA PRO A 127 -21.48 -7.75 12.06
C PRO A 127 -21.53 -8.71 10.86
N TRP A 128 -20.71 -8.46 9.84
CA TRP A 128 -20.66 -9.33 8.66
C TRP A 128 -19.65 -10.48 8.82
N GLY A 129 -19.08 -10.66 10.02
CA GLY A 129 -18.27 -11.82 10.35
C GLY A 129 -16.75 -11.62 10.28
N GLN A 130 -16.31 -10.60 9.59
CA GLN A 130 -14.89 -10.30 9.45
C GLN A 130 -14.30 -9.80 10.77
N VAL A 131 -13.11 -10.26 11.11
CA VAL A 131 -12.34 -9.66 12.22
C VAL A 131 -11.45 -8.59 11.61
N VAL A 132 -11.47 -7.41 12.19
CA VAL A 132 -10.76 -6.24 11.67
C VAL A 132 -10.04 -5.53 12.81
N SER A 133 -8.84 -5.05 12.54
CA SER A 133 -8.11 -4.19 13.48
C SER A 133 -7.39 -3.10 12.71
N TYR A 134 -7.01 -2.04 13.43
CA TYR A 134 -6.31 -0.91 12.85
C TYR A 134 -5.10 -0.56 13.69
N LEU A 135 -4.01 -0.26 13.03
CA LEU A 135 -2.83 0.22 13.72
C LEU A 135 -2.07 1.20 12.84
N ARG A 136 -1.14 1.89 13.45
CA ARG A 136 -0.30 2.84 12.75
C ARG A 136 1.13 2.32 12.77
N ALA A 137 1.69 2.11 11.60
CA ALA A 137 3.07 1.66 11.48
C ALA A 137 4.03 2.74 11.97
N PRO A 138 5.28 2.38 12.31
CA PRO A 138 6.26 3.36 12.76
C PRO A 138 6.50 4.51 11.80
N ASP A 139 6.30 4.28 10.51
CA ASP A 139 6.46 5.33 9.49
C ASP A 139 5.22 6.18 9.32
N GLY A 140 4.17 5.94 10.09
CA GLY A 140 2.95 6.72 10.04
C GLY A 140 1.84 6.11 9.18
N THR A 141 2.10 5.02 8.50
CA THR A 141 1.11 4.38 7.63
C THR A 141 -0.05 3.82 8.43
N LEU A 142 -1.26 4.15 7.99
CA LEU A 142 -2.47 3.54 8.53
C LEU A 142 -2.63 2.14 7.94
N VAL A 143 -2.67 1.14 8.80
CA VAL A 143 -2.78 -0.27 8.40
C VAL A 143 -4.05 -0.88 8.98
N GLU A 144 -4.83 -1.48 8.12
CA GLU A 144 -5.94 -2.33 8.51
C GLU A 144 -5.51 -3.78 8.38
N LEU A 145 -5.83 -4.60 9.38
CA LEU A 145 -5.69 -6.04 9.28
C LEU A 145 -7.09 -6.63 9.26
N CYS A 146 -7.36 -7.52 8.35
CA CYS A 146 -8.70 -8.09 8.25
C CYS A 146 -8.64 -9.54 7.79
N THR A 147 -9.61 -10.33 8.27
CA THR A 147 -9.79 -11.67 7.74
C THR A 147 -10.44 -11.57 6.35
N PRO A 148 -10.32 -12.64 5.53
CA PRO A 148 -11.00 -12.63 4.23
C PRO A 148 -12.51 -12.47 4.42
N VAL A 149 -13.14 -11.77 3.45
CA VAL A 149 -14.59 -11.67 3.46
C VAL A 149 -15.15 -13.02 3.06
N GLN A 150 -16.09 -13.53 3.85
CA GLN A 150 -16.74 -14.79 3.53
C GLN A 150 -17.79 -14.55 2.45
N ALA A 151 -17.75 -15.35 1.42
CA ALA A 151 -18.73 -15.24 0.34
C ALA A 151 -20.06 -15.84 0.78
#